data_2043c67d95a7d2db92d3f0a4bb4cb3f5
#
_entry.id   2043c67d95a7d2db92d3f0a4bb4cb3f5
#
_cell.length_a   1.000
_cell.length_b   1.000
_cell.length_c   1.000
_cell.angle_alpha   90.00
_cell.angle_beta   90.00
_cell.angle_gamma   90.00
#
_symmetry.space_group_name_H-M   'P 1'
#
loop_
_entity.id
_entity.type
_entity.pdbx_description
1 polymer ?
#
loop_
_entity_poly.entity_id
_entity_poly.type
_entity_poly.pdbx_seq_one_letter_code
_entity_poly.pdbx_strand_id
1 'polypeptide(L)'
;MRRNVVAMLAAFLVLGMGEERWVRFVPKYLEILGAGAWTVAAYGTLRELLDALYPYPGGWAADRMGRRRALELFALLSAGGYLLYLIAPGWPWVIAGTVLVMAWSSLTLPAIFAVLGDNLPSSQRAMGFGVQSILKRVPIILAPPLGGWLISRLGFLDGVRAGLAVTILLAFVGVFILRRSYAEPPVPAPDTERLGSLWRSMDPGLKRLLTADVLARWAEGIPKVFIVLFVMDVLGAGPAEFGWLTSLQMITATLVYIPVARMSDRMDRKPFVLLTFAFFALFPLILARASGTAGLVAAFVVAGLRETGEPARKAMILDLSAAHARGRSVGLYYLVRGLAVFPASLVGGWLWTIDPRWPLYAAFAVGVAACVVHAVAGPSSERSPA
;
A
#
# COMPACT_ATOMS: atom_id res chain seq x y z
N MET A 1 -11.74 -26.73 1.21
CA MET A 1 -11.30 -25.67 0.28
C MET A 1 -11.86 -24.30 0.65
N ARG A 2 -13.16 -24.02 0.56
CA ARG A 2 -13.74 -22.71 0.94
C ARG A 2 -13.39 -22.25 2.38
N ARG A 3 -13.27 -23.19 3.34
CA ARG A 3 -12.96 -22.90 4.75
C ARG A 3 -11.59 -22.22 4.92
N ASN A 4 -10.55 -22.66 4.20
CA ASN A 4 -9.22 -22.05 4.27
C ASN A 4 -9.23 -20.60 3.76
N VAL A 5 -9.93 -20.34 2.65
CA VAL A 5 -10.07 -18.99 2.09
C VAL A 5 -10.80 -18.08 3.08
N VAL A 6 -11.91 -18.55 3.66
CA VAL A 6 -12.66 -17.79 4.66
C VAL A 6 -11.83 -17.51 5.91
N ALA A 7 -11.10 -18.49 6.42
CA ALA A 7 -10.24 -18.33 7.59
C ALA A 7 -9.13 -17.29 7.34
N MET A 8 -8.48 -17.37 6.17
CA MET A 8 -7.46 -16.40 5.77
C MET A 8 -8.05 -14.99 5.62
N LEU A 9 -9.19 -14.85 4.94
CA LEU A 9 -9.83 -13.54 4.74
C LEU A 9 -10.32 -12.94 6.05
N ALA A 10 -10.83 -13.77 6.99
CA ALA A 10 -11.22 -13.32 8.33
C ALA A 10 -10.01 -12.84 9.15
N ALA A 11 -8.90 -13.60 9.14
CA ALA A 11 -7.66 -13.18 9.79
C ALA A 11 -7.14 -11.88 9.19
N PHE A 12 -7.18 -11.76 7.85
CA PHE A 12 -6.76 -10.56 7.13
C PHE A 12 -7.61 -9.32 7.49
N LEU A 13 -8.92 -9.49 7.61
CA LEU A 13 -9.83 -8.42 8.03
C LEU A 13 -9.52 -7.98 9.47
N VAL A 14 -9.37 -8.93 10.39
CA VAL A 14 -9.13 -8.65 11.83
C VAL A 14 -7.79 -7.94 12.03
N LEU A 15 -6.69 -8.46 11.44
CA LEU A 15 -5.38 -7.81 11.54
C LEU A 15 -5.37 -6.46 10.82
N GLY A 16 -6.02 -6.36 9.66
CA GLY A 16 -6.16 -5.09 8.94
C GLY A 16 -6.89 -4.02 9.77
N MET A 17 -7.93 -4.38 10.51
CA MET A 17 -8.61 -3.45 11.44
C MET A 17 -7.68 -2.94 12.55
N GLY A 18 -6.72 -3.74 12.97
CA GLY A 18 -5.65 -3.28 13.86
C GLY A 18 -4.66 -2.34 13.18
N GLU A 19 -4.07 -2.77 12.08
CA GLU A 19 -2.99 -2.06 11.38
C GLU A 19 -3.44 -0.72 10.81
N GLU A 20 -4.54 -0.68 10.05
CA GLU A 20 -5.00 0.53 9.35
C GLU A 20 -5.43 1.66 10.30
N ARG A 21 -5.62 1.36 11.57
CA ARG A 21 -5.94 2.35 12.61
C ARG A 21 -4.77 3.31 12.87
N TRP A 22 -3.52 2.84 12.77
CA TRP A 22 -2.31 3.58 13.19
C TRP A 22 -1.38 3.92 12.06
N VAL A 23 -1.32 3.11 11.01
CA VAL A 23 -0.32 3.20 9.96
C VAL A 23 -0.14 4.62 9.41
N ARG A 24 -1.23 5.39 9.35
CA ARG A 24 -1.24 6.77 8.87
C ARG A 24 -0.87 7.80 9.93
N PHE A 25 -0.99 7.45 11.21
CA PHE A 25 -0.61 8.30 12.34
C PHE A 25 0.82 8.06 12.81
N VAL A 26 1.51 7.00 12.36
CA VAL A 26 2.87 6.66 12.80
C VAL A 26 3.88 7.80 12.53
N PRO A 27 3.87 8.53 11.40
CA PRO A 27 4.77 9.67 11.23
C PRO A 27 4.59 10.74 12.32
N LYS A 28 3.36 11.04 12.71
CA LYS A 28 3.07 11.97 13.82
C LYS A 28 3.46 11.40 15.18
N TYR A 29 3.28 10.08 15.38
CA TYR A 29 3.74 9.39 16.59
C TYR A 29 5.27 9.46 16.73
N LEU A 30 6.02 9.27 15.64
CA LEU A 30 7.48 9.43 15.59
C LEU A 30 7.89 10.85 16.01
N GLU A 31 7.24 11.88 15.47
CA GLU A 31 7.50 13.27 15.81
C GLU A 31 7.30 13.55 17.30
N ILE A 32 6.18 13.08 17.88
CA ILE A 32 5.89 13.21 19.31
C ILE A 32 6.92 12.48 20.18
N LEU A 33 7.49 11.39 19.68
CA LEU A 33 8.60 10.67 20.33
C LEU A 33 9.98 11.32 20.07
N GLY A 34 10.02 12.54 19.53
CA GLY A 34 11.23 13.32 19.32
C GLY A 34 11.96 13.09 17.99
N ALA A 35 11.28 12.47 17.01
CA ALA A 35 11.85 12.31 15.67
C ALA A 35 11.80 13.61 14.88
N GLY A 36 12.91 14.02 14.29
CA GLY A 36 12.97 15.10 13.29
C GLY A 36 12.53 14.61 11.89
N ALA A 37 12.41 15.56 10.95
CA ALA A 37 11.97 15.30 9.58
C ALA A 37 12.78 14.21 8.87
N TRP A 38 14.09 14.15 9.05
CA TRP A 38 14.94 13.11 8.47
C TRP A 38 14.61 11.70 8.98
N THR A 39 14.29 11.57 10.27
CA THR A 39 13.88 10.28 10.86
C THR A 39 12.52 9.83 10.33
N VAL A 40 11.58 10.76 10.19
CA VAL A 40 10.26 10.48 9.57
C VAL A 40 10.44 10.07 8.10
N ALA A 41 11.32 10.74 7.37
CA ALA A 41 11.66 10.36 6.00
C ALA A 41 12.30 8.97 5.93
N ALA A 42 13.25 8.67 6.82
CA ALA A 42 13.89 7.34 6.92
C ALA A 42 12.87 6.23 7.24
N TYR A 43 11.88 6.49 8.08
CA TYR A 43 10.76 5.58 8.32
C TYR A 43 9.98 5.28 7.02
N GLY A 44 9.64 6.31 6.24
CA GLY A 44 8.97 6.14 4.95
C GLY A 44 9.81 5.32 3.97
N THR A 45 11.09 5.65 3.87
CA THR A 45 12.07 4.94 3.03
C THR A 45 12.21 3.47 3.43
N LEU A 46 12.34 3.19 4.73
CA LEU A 46 12.41 1.82 5.26
C LEU A 46 11.16 1.03 4.90
N ARG A 47 9.99 1.62 5.05
CA ARG A 47 8.72 0.96 4.68
C ARG A 47 8.67 0.60 3.20
N GLU A 48 8.98 1.53 2.31
CA GLU A 48 8.97 1.27 0.86
C GLU A 48 10.01 0.21 0.47
N LEU A 49 11.19 0.24 1.10
CA LEU A 49 12.23 -0.77 0.88
C LEU A 49 11.77 -2.16 1.32
N LEU A 50 11.20 -2.26 2.52
CA LEU A 50 10.69 -3.53 3.04
C LEU A 50 9.51 -4.05 2.21
N ASP A 51 8.62 -3.17 1.74
CA ASP A 51 7.50 -3.54 0.87
C ASP A 51 7.99 -4.10 -0.48
N ALA A 52 9.11 -3.60 -1.00
CA ALA A 52 9.75 -4.12 -2.21
C ALA A 52 10.46 -5.47 -2.00
N LEU A 53 11.12 -5.66 -0.86
CA LEU A 53 11.99 -6.82 -0.62
C LEU A 53 11.27 -8.00 0.05
N TYR A 54 10.33 -7.75 0.95
CA TYR A 54 9.67 -8.77 1.78
C TYR A 54 8.84 -9.82 1.02
N PRO A 55 8.20 -9.51 -0.13
CA PRO A 55 7.47 -10.56 -0.85
C PRO A 55 8.32 -11.77 -1.22
N TYR A 56 9.62 -11.60 -1.48
CA TYR A 56 10.49 -12.72 -1.81
C TYR A 56 10.74 -13.69 -0.61
N PRO A 57 11.28 -13.24 0.55
CA PRO A 57 11.42 -14.12 1.72
C PRO A 57 10.07 -14.61 2.27
N GLY A 58 8.99 -13.83 2.11
CA GLY A 58 7.64 -14.23 2.50
C GLY A 58 7.13 -15.42 1.70
N GLY A 59 7.31 -15.41 0.38
CA GLY A 59 7.00 -16.54 -0.49
C GLY A 59 7.83 -17.77 -0.16
N TRP A 60 9.14 -17.60 -0.03
CA TRP A 60 10.08 -18.68 0.33
C TRP A 60 9.72 -19.34 1.69
N ALA A 61 9.38 -18.54 2.69
CA ALA A 61 8.96 -19.05 3.99
C ALA A 61 7.63 -19.82 3.90
N ALA A 62 6.66 -19.29 3.16
CA ALA A 62 5.38 -19.96 2.93
C ALA A 62 5.50 -21.27 2.17
N ASP A 63 6.47 -21.37 1.24
CA ASP A 63 6.74 -22.59 0.49
C ASP A 63 7.49 -23.65 1.31
N ARG A 64 8.33 -23.24 2.29
CA ARG A 64 9.09 -24.20 3.12
C ARG A 64 8.33 -24.69 4.36
N MET A 65 7.69 -23.79 5.09
CA MET A 65 7.05 -24.13 6.37
C MET A 65 5.55 -24.38 6.26
N GLY A 66 4.97 -24.15 5.08
CA GLY A 66 3.53 -24.23 4.81
C GLY A 66 2.82 -22.89 5.00
N ARG A 67 1.68 -22.72 4.30
CA ARG A 67 0.95 -21.45 4.23
C ARG A 67 0.45 -20.97 5.61
N ARG A 68 -0.12 -21.91 6.40
CA ARG A 68 -0.66 -21.56 7.72
C ARG A 68 0.43 -21.11 8.68
N ARG A 69 1.50 -21.88 8.81
CA ARG A 69 2.61 -21.56 9.73
C ARG A 69 3.29 -20.26 9.37
N ALA A 70 3.46 -20.00 8.07
CA ALA A 70 4.01 -18.74 7.59
C ALA A 70 3.11 -17.55 7.97
N LEU A 71 1.79 -17.63 7.72
CA LEU A 71 0.84 -16.59 8.10
C LEU A 71 0.80 -16.36 9.62
N GLU A 72 0.83 -17.44 10.43
CA GLU A 72 0.90 -17.34 11.89
C GLU A 72 2.19 -16.65 12.34
N LEU A 73 3.35 -17.03 11.78
CA LEU A 73 4.64 -16.40 12.09
C LEU A 73 4.64 -14.92 11.75
N PHE A 74 4.16 -14.54 10.56
CA PHE A 74 4.13 -13.14 10.15
C PHE A 74 3.19 -12.29 11.01
N ALA A 75 2.06 -12.84 11.43
CA ALA A 75 1.15 -12.17 12.39
C ALA A 75 1.81 -11.98 13.76
N LEU A 76 2.54 -12.99 14.26
CA LEU A 76 3.26 -12.91 15.55
C LEU A 76 4.45 -11.94 15.49
N LEU A 77 5.21 -11.93 14.38
CA LEU A 77 6.28 -10.95 14.17
C LEU A 77 5.71 -9.52 14.18
N SER A 78 4.59 -9.32 13.47
CA SER A 78 3.93 -8.01 13.44
C SER A 78 3.41 -7.61 14.84
N ALA A 79 2.84 -8.54 15.60
CA ALA A 79 2.45 -8.29 17.01
C ALA A 79 3.65 -7.88 17.88
N GLY A 80 4.82 -8.54 17.70
CA GLY A 80 6.07 -8.15 18.35
C GLY A 80 6.52 -6.74 17.96
N GLY A 81 6.37 -6.36 16.70
CA GLY A 81 6.65 -5.01 16.22
C GLY A 81 5.70 -3.96 16.83
N TYR A 82 4.41 -4.26 16.93
CA TYR A 82 3.45 -3.40 17.62
C TYR A 82 3.71 -3.30 19.14
N LEU A 83 4.25 -4.36 19.76
CA LEU A 83 4.70 -4.29 21.14
C LEU A 83 5.88 -3.32 21.29
N LEU A 84 6.86 -3.35 20.36
CA LEU A 84 7.95 -2.35 20.37
C LEU A 84 7.42 -0.92 20.20
N TYR A 85 6.40 -0.71 19.37
CA TYR A 85 5.76 0.60 19.26
C TYR A 85 5.05 1.02 20.57
N LEU A 86 4.35 0.07 21.21
CA LEU A 86 3.58 0.31 22.42
C LEU A 86 4.47 0.77 23.60
N ILE A 87 5.60 0.08 23.80
CA ILE A 87 6.53 0.34 24.89
C ILE A 87 7.61 1.37 24.54
N ALA A 88 7.59 1.93 23.32
CA ALA A 88 8.63 2.83 22.82
C ALA A 88 8.85 4.03 23.75
N PRO A 89 10.05 4.19 24.34
CA PRO A 89 10.42 5.41 25.07
C PRO A 89 10.83 6.54 24.14
N GLY A 90 11.14 6.26 22.87
CA GLY A 90 11.53 7.20 21.84
C GLY A 90 11.47 6.59 20.44
N TRP A 91 11.64 7.41 19.43
CA TRP A 91 11.51 7.05 18.01
C TRP A 91 12.37 5.85 17.53
N PRO A 92 13.59 5.56 18.07
CA PRO A 92 14.39 4.44 17.56
C PRO A 92 13.70 3.08 17.68
N TRP A 93 12.90 2.90 18.73
CA TRP A 93 12.11 1.69 18.95
C TRP A 93 11.02 1.50 17.90
N VAL A 94 10.42 2.60 17.45
CA VAL A 94 9.43 2.59 16.37
C VAL A 94 10.11 2.21 15.04
N ILE A 95 11.29 2.76 14.73
CA ILE A 95 12.05 2.38 13.52
C ILE A 95 12.40 0.87 13.56
N ALA A 96 12.94 0.39 14.68
CA ALA A 96 13.25 -1.04 14.84
C ALA A 96 11.99 -1.93 14.72
N GLY A 97 10.90 -1.53 15.38
CA GLY A 97 9.63 -2.23 15.32
C GLY A 97 9.02 -2.27 13.91
N THR A 98 9.29 -1.26 13.06
CA THR A 98 8.79 -1.22 11.68
C THR A 98 9.21 -2.45 10.88
N VAL A 99 10.42 -2.96 11.08
CA VAL A 99 10.92 -4.18 10.43
C VAL A 99 10.00 -5.37 10.74
N LEU A 100 9.54 -5.49 11.98
CA LEU A 100 8.64 -6.56 12.39
C LEU A 100 7.18 -6.28 12.00
N VAL A 101 6.72 -5.04 12.13
CA VAL A 101 5.35 -4.63 11.77
C VAL A 101 5.06 -4.94 10.30
N MET A 102 6.00 -4.65 9.40
CA MET A 102 5.86 -4.89 7.96
C MET A 102 5.75 -6.39 7.60
N ALA A 103 5.99 -7.31 8.55
CA ALA A 103 5.88 -8.73 8.28
C ALA A 103 4.47 -9.13 7.87
N TRP A 104 3.43 -8.61 8.51
CA TRP A 104 2.06 -8.95 8.13
C TRP A 104 1.67 -8.36 6.77
N SER A 105 1.92 -7.10 6.51
CA SER A 105 1.48 -6.42 5.29
C SER A 105 2.22 -6.87 4.03
N SER A 106 3.51 -7.19 4.14
CA SER A 106 4.36 -7.42 2.97
C SER A 106 4.82 -8.87 2.80
N LEU A 107 5.21 -9.60 3.89
CA LEU A 107 5.58 -11.01 3.80
C LEU A 107 4.38 -11.92 3.51
N THR A 108 3.16 -11.56 3.92
CA THR A 108 1.97 -12.38 3.71
C THR A 108 1.45 -12.36 2.27
N LEU A 109 1.81 -11.37 1.48
CA LEU A 109 1.22 -11.16 0.16
C LEU A 109 1.33 -12.39 -0.77
N PRO A 110 2.49 -13.03 -0.94
CA PRO A 110 2.60 -14.24 -1.75
C PRO A 110 1.80 -15.42 -1.18
N ALA A 111 1.77 -15.57 0.14
CA ALA A 111 1.00 -16.63 0.80
C ALA A 111 -0.51 -16.47 0.54
N ILE A 112 -1.03 -15.23 0.55
CA ILE A 112 -2.45 -14.95 0.21
C ILE A 112 -2.76 -15.37 -1.22
N PHE A 113 -1.91 -15.02 -2.19
CA PHE A 113 -2.08 -15.43 -3.58
C PHE A 113 -2.03 -16.95 -3.73
N ALA A 114 -1.11 -17.62 -3.04
CA ALA A 114 -1.02 -19.08 -3.05
C ALA A 114 -2.26 -19.73 -2.45
N VAL A 115 -2.77 -19.26 -1.30
CA VAL A 115 -3.99 -19.79 -0.68
C VAL A 115 -5.19 -19.67 -1.62
N LEU A 116 -5.36 -18.55 -2.30
CA LEU A 116 -6.43 -18.38 -3.29
C LEU A 116 -6.24 -19.30 -4.50
N GLY A 117 -5.01 -19.41 -5.00
CA GLY A 117 -4.66 -20.29 -6.12
C GLY A 117 -4.85 -21.76 -5.82
N ASP A 118 -4.45 -22.23 -4.64
CA ASP A 118 -4.50 -23.64 -4.23
C ASP A 118 -5.91 -24.10 -3.83
N ASN A 119 -6.75 -23.18 -3.33
CA ASN A 119 -8.07 -23.53 -2.76
C ASN A 119 -9.26 -23.17 -3.65
N LEU A 120 -9.06 -22.44 -4.76
CA LEU A 120 -10.13 -22.07 -5.68
C LEU A 120 -9.89 -22.64 -7.09
N PRO A 121 -10.95 -23.20 -7.74
CA PRO A 121 -10.90 -23.57 -9.14
C PRO A 121 -10.54 -22.36 -10.01
N SER A 122 -9.92 -22.58 -11.18
CA SER A 122 -9.51 -21.50 -12.09
C SER A 122 -10.64 -20.52 -12.43
N SER A 123 -11.87 -21.04 -12.61
CA SER A 123 -13.08 -20.26 -12.87
C SER A 123 -13.53 -19.35 -11.71
N GLN A 124 -13.08 -19.62 -10.48
CA GLN A 124 -13.45 -18.84 -9.28
C GLN A 124 -12.31 -17.98 -8.73
N ARG A 125 -11.09 -18.10 -9.27
CA ARG A 125 -9.91 -17.35 -8.78
C ARG A 125 -10.09 -15.84 -8.92
N ALA A 126 -10.60 -15.37 -10.06
CA ALA A 126 -10.87 -13.94 -10.28
C ALA A 126 -11.85 -13.37 -9.24
N MET A 127 -12.91 -14.11 -8.94
CA MET A 127 -13.86 -13.75 -7.87
C MET A 127 -13.19 -13.73 -6.51
N GLY A 128 -12.33 -14.72 -6.18
CA GLY A 128 -11.59 -14.80 -4.92
C GLY A 128 -10.68 -13.59 -4.71
N PHE A 129 -9.93 -13.18 -5.74
CA PHE A 129 -9.12 -11.97 -5.71
C PHE A 129 -9.96 -10.68 -5.61
N GLY A 130 -11.13 -10.64 -6.27
CA GLY A 130 -12.08 -9.54 -6.14
C GLY A 130 -12.59 -9.38 -4.71
N VAL A 131 -13.02 -10.47 -4.09
CA VAL A 131 -13.46 -10.47 -2.67
C VAL A 131 -12.32 -10.05 -1.74
N GLN A 132 -11.11 -10.56 -1.93
CA GLN A 132 -9.94 -10.17 -1.15
C GLN A 132 -9.64 -8.66 -1.29
N SER A 133 -9.73 -8.12 -2.50
CA SER A 133 -9.51 -6.69 -2.75
C SER A 133 -10.55 -5.80 -2.08
N ILE A 134 -11.81 -6.22 -2.06
CA ILE A 134 -12.90 -5.51 -1.37
C ILE A 134 -12.69 -5.58 0.15
N LEU A 135 -12.42 -6.78 0.69
CA LEU A 135 -12.20 -6.97 2.13
C LEU A 135 -10.99 -6.19 2.64
N LYS A 136 -9.94 -6.02 1.84
CA LYS A 136 -8.80 -5.16 2.18
C LYS A 136 -9.21 -3.69 2.35
N ARG A 137 -10.21 -3.20 1.63
CA ARG A 137 -10.67 -1.80 1.69
C ARG A 137 -11.50 -1.51 2.94
N VAL A 138 -12.18 -2.52 3.51
CA VAL A 138 -13.02 -2.35 4.71
C VAL A 138 -12.22 -1.80 5.90
N PRO A 139 -11.09 -2.40 6.32
CA PRO A 139 -10.23 -1.82 7.35
C PRO A 139 -9.75 -0.40 7.03
N ILE A 140 -9.36 -0.13 5.78
CA ILE A 140 -8.85 1.18 5.36
C ILE A 140 -9.93 2.27 5.46
N ILE A 141 -11.21 1.90 5.31
CA ILE A 141 -12.35 2.82 5.47
C ILE A 141 -12.70 3.00 6.95
N LEU A 142 -12.77 1.92 7.71
CA LEU A 142 -13.36 1.95 9.06
C LEU A 142 -12.34 2.23 10.17
N ALA A 143 -11.11 1.77 10.02
CA ALA A 143 -10.15 1.82 11.11
C ALA A 143 -9.54 3.22 11.37
N PRO A 144 -9.20 4.06 10.37
CA PRO A 144 -8.62 5.38 10.62
C PRO A 144 -9.54 6.32 11.42
N PRO A 145 -10.86 6.42 11.19
CA PRO A 145 -11.74 7.21 12.06
C PRO A 145 -11.76 6.73 13.49
N LEU A 146 -11.74 5.40 13.71
CA LEU A 146 -11.68 4.84 15.06
C LEU A 146 -10.36 5.19 15.76
N GLY A 147 -9.24 5.15 15.02
CA GLY A 147 -7.94 5.60 15.51
C GLY A 147 -7.93 7.08 15.85
N GLY A 148 -8.39 7.92 14.94
CA GLY A 148 -8.48 9.36 15.16
C GLY A 148 -9.41 9.75 16.31
N TRP A 149 -10.55 9.08 16.44
CA TRP A 149 -11.45 9.28 17.58
C TRP A 149 -10.78 8.91 18.91
N LEU A 150 -10.09 7.77 18.98
CA LEU A 150 -9.41 7.33 20.20
C LEU A 150 -8.30 8.30 20.62
N ILE A 151 -7.51 8.77 19.64
CA ILE A 151 -6.48 9.79 19.86
C ILE A 151 -7.09 11.10 20.36
N SER A 152 -8.22 11.54 19.80
CA SER A 152 -8.89 12.77 20.20
C SER A 152 -9.45 12.69 21.64
N ARG A 153 -9.80 11.48 22.12
CA ARG A 153 -10.34 11.27 23.47
C ARG A 153 -9.28 11.12 24.56
N LEU A 154 -8.18 10.43 24.26
CA LEU A 154 -7.15 10.04 25.24
C LEU A 154 -5.87 10.89 25.12
N GLY A 155 -5.79 11.80 24.14
CA GLY A 155 -4.53 12.42 23.74
C GLY A 155 -3.73 11.55 22.78
N PHE A 156 -2.74 12.14 22.11
CA PHE A 156 -2.09 11.46 20.99
C PHE A 156 -1.30 10.23 21.43
N LEU A 157 -0.44 10.37 22.44
CA LEU A 157 0.43 9.30 22.90
C LEU A 157 -0.36 8.11 23.46
N ASP A 158 -1.29 8.41 24.42
CA ASP A 158 -2.08 7.37 25.10
C ASP A 158 -3.12 6.76 24.15
N GLY A 159 -3.70 7.54 23.25
CA GLY A 159 -4.62 7.06 22.22
C GLY A 159 -3.97 6.09 21.27
N VAL A 160 -2.75 6.41 20.78
CA VAL A 160 -1.97 5.49 19.95
C VAL A 160 -1.62 4.21 20.73
N ARG A 161 -1.11 4.34 21.95
CA ARG A 161 -0.74 3.19 22.79
C ARG A 161 -1.92 2.28 23.12
N ALA A 162 -3.05 2.85 23.51
CA ALA A 162 -4.27 2.08 23.77
C ALA A 162 -4.71 1.28 22.54
N GLY A 163 -4.65 1.87 21.39
CA GLY A 163 -5.00 1.16 20.20
C GLY A 163 -3.96 0.18 19.70
N LEU A 164 -2.67 0.40 19.91
CA LEU A 164 -1.64 -0.60 19.67
C LEU A 164 -1.88 -1.86 20.53
N ALA A 165 -2.29 -1.70 21.79
CA ALA A 165 -2.70 -2.81 22.64
C ALA A 165 -3.87 -3.60 22.03
N VAL A 166 -4.89 -2.89 21.52
CA VAL A 166 -6.01 -3.54 20.79
C VAL A 166 -5.51 -4.23 19.52
N THR A 167 -4.56 -3.64 18.79
CA THR A 167 -4.00 -4.24 17.58
C THR A 167 -3.25 -5.54 17.88
N ILE A 168 -2.48 -5.59 18.98
CA ILE A 168 -1.81 -6.80 19.45
C ILE A 168 -2.84 -7.90 19.78
N LEU A 169 -3.92 -7.54 20.49
CA LEU A 169 -5.00 -8.47 20.78
C LEU A 169 -5.64 -9.02 19.49
N LEU A 170 -5.92 -8.15 18.51
CA LEU A 170 -6.48 -8.56 17.22
C LEU A 170 -5.50 -9.46 16.44
N ALA A 171 -4.20 -9.26 16.56
CA ALA A 171 -3.21 -10.15 15.96
C ALA A 171 -3.29 -11.57 16.55
N PHE A 172 -3.42 -11.70 17.89
CA PHE A 172 -3.64 -13.01 18.52
C PHE A 172 -4.97 -13.65 18.13
N VAL A 173 -6.05 -12.86 17.98
CA VAL A 173 -7.33 -13.36 17.43
C VAL A 173 -7.16 -13.87 16.01
N GLY A 174 -6.42 -13.15 15.15
CA GLY A 174 -6.09 -13.60 13.80
C GLY A 174 -5.31 -14.92 13.76
N VAL A 175 -4.29 -15.05 14.62
CA VAL A 175 -3.54 -16.30 14.79
C VAL A 175 -4.45 -17.44 15.27
N PHE A 176 -5.35 -17.18 16.23
CA PHE A 176 -6.32 -18.17 16.71
C PHE A 176 -7.25 -18.64 15.59
N ILE A 177 -7.76 -17.72 14.75
CA ILE A 177 -8.60 -18.04 13.59
C ILE A 177 -7.83 -18.95 12.62
N LEU A 178 -6.58 -18.62 12.30
CA LEU A 178 -5.74 -19.42 11.41
C LEU A 178 -5.50 -20.83 11.98
N ARG A 179 -5.13 -20.94 13.24
CA ARG A 179 -4.90 -22.25 13.91
C ARG A 179 -6.14 -23.14 13.94
N ARG A 180 -7.30 -22.56 14.23
CA ARG A 180 -8.54 -23.33 14.43
C ARG A 180 -9.22 -23.70 13.11
N SER A 181 -9.08 -22.85 12.08
CA SER A 181 -9.93 -22.93 10.89
C SER A 181 -9.18 -23.23 9.60
N TYR A 182 -7.85 -23.08 9.55
CA TYR A 182 -7.06 -23.33 8.35
C TYR A 182 -6.41 -24.72 8.38
N ALA A 183 -6.75 -25.55 7.39
CA ALA A 183 -6.10 -26.85 7.17
C ALA A 183 -4.95 -26.70 6.15
N GLU A 184 -3.74 -27.19 6.49
CA GLU A 184 -2.55 -27.09 5.64
C GLU A 184 -2.67 -28.01 4.42
N PRO A 185 -2.64 -27.49 3.19
CA PRO A 185 -2.54 -28.32 1.99
C PRO A 185 -1.09 -28.81 1.79
N PRO A 186 -0.85 -29.89 1.00
CA PRO A 186 0.51 -30.28 0.60
C PRO A 186 1.23 -29.12 -0.10
N VAL A 187 2.50 -28.93 0.24
CA VAL A 187 3.32 -27.84 -0.31
C VAL A 187 3.88 -28.30 -1.67
N PRO A 188 3.66 -27.55 -2.78
CA PRO A 188 4.31 -27.82 -4.07
C PRO A 188 5.82 -27.58 -3.99
N ALA A 189 6.60 -28.28 -4.83
CA ALA A 189 8.04 -28.05 -4.93
C ALA A 189 8.33 -26.62 -5.47
N PRO A 190 9.34 -25.94 -4.91
CA PRO A 190 9.68 -24.58 -5.35
C PRO A 190 10.34 -24.57 -6.74
N ASP A 191 9.93 -23.61 -7.57
CA ASP A 191 10.50 -23.39 -8.90
C ASP A 191 11.64 -22.34 -8.82
N THR A 192 12.82 -22.65 -9.37
CA THR A 192 14.03 -21.81 -9.23
C THR A 192 14.56 -21.35 -10.59
N GLU A 193 14.18 -20.14 -11.03
CA GLU A 193 14.79 -19.51 -12.20
C GLU A 193 15.45 -18.14 -11.89
N ARG A 194 16.45 -17.77 -12.71
CA ARG A 194 17.28 -16.56 -12.53
C ARG A 194 16.57 -15.29 -13.02
N LEU A 195 16.50 -14.22 -12.18
CA LEU A 195 15.85 -12.94 -12.46
C LEU A 195 16.52 -12.09 -13.58
N GLY A 196 17.84 -12.24 -13.78
CA GLY A 196 18.59 -11.37 -14.69
C GLY A 196 18.26 -11.54 -16.18
N SER A 197 17.84 -12.73 -16.62
CA SER A 197 17.42 -12.98 -18.01
C SER A 197 16.07 -12.33 -18.32
N LEU A 198 15.18 -12.24 -17.32
CA LEU A 198 13.84 -11.68 -17.46
C LEU A 198 13.84 -10.16 -17.74
N TRP A 199 14.80 -9.41 -17.18
CA TRP A 199 14.92 -7.98 -17.47
C TRP A 199 15.26 -7.68 -18.92
N ARG A 200 16.15 -8.49 -19.51
CA ARG A 200 16.56 -8.33 -20.92
C ARG A 200 15.42 -8.65 -21.88
N SER A 201 14.63 -9.67 -21.58
CA SER A 201 13.49 -10.11 -22.39
C SER A 201 12.20 -9.32 -22.14
N MET A 202 12.20 -8.37 -21.18
CA MET A 202 11.02 -7.56 -20.86
C MET A 202 10.63 -6.67 -22.05
N ASP A 203 9.33 -6.65 -22.37
CA ASP A 203 8.75 -5.87 -23.45
C ASP A 203 9.11 -4.38 -23.33
N PRO A 204 9.52 -3.69 -24.43
CA PRO A 204 9.84 -2.26 -24.40
C PRO A 204 8.66 -1.38 -23.94
N GLY A 205 7.41 -1.74 -24.28
CA GLY A 205 6.22 -1.04 -23.81
C GLY A 205 6.06 -1.14 -22.29
N LEU A 206 6.36 -2.33 -21.71
CA LEU A 206 6.34 -2.54 -20.28
C LEU A 206 7.42 -1.70 -19.56
N LYS A 207 8.62 -1.56 -20.15
CA LYS A 207 9.68 -0.67 -19.62
C LYS A 207 9.28 0.81 -19.66
N ARG A 208 8.61 1.26 -20.75
CA ARG A 208 8.10 2.64 -20.85
C ARG A 208 7.00 2.91 -19.84
N LEU A 209 6.08 1.96 -19.65
CA LEU A 209 5.06 2.05 -18.60
C LEU A 209 5.70 2.11 -17.21
N LEU A 210 6.72 1.29 -16.94
CA LEU A 210 7.48 1.29 -15.69
C LEU A 210 8.10 2.66 -15.40
N THR A 211 8.71 3.31 -16.40
CA THR A 211 9.33 4.64 -16.23
C THR A 211 8.30 5.68 -15.80
N ALA A 212 7.15 5.73 -16.47
CA ALA A 212 6.07 6.65 -16.12
C ALA A 212 5.47 6.32 -14.73
N ASP A 213 5.29 5.03 -14.42
CA ASP A 213 4.77 4.56 -13.13
C ASP A 213 5.74 4.88 -11.97
N VAL A 214 7.05 4.77 -12.17
CA VAL A 214 8.07 5.19 -11.19
C VAL A 214 7.93 6.68 -10.88
N LEU A 215 7.81 7.54 -11.89
CA LEU A 215 7.61 8.99 -11.68
C LEU A 215 6.29 9.28 -10.94
N ALA A 216 5.19 8.64 -11.32
CA ALA A 216 3.91 8.79 -10.62
C ALA A 216 4.01 8.33 -9.15
N ARG A 217 4.73 7.26 -8.87
CA ARG A 217 4.97 6.77 -7.50
C ARG A 217 5.94 7.66 -6.71
N TRP A 218 6.88 8.34 -7.37
CA TRP A 218 7.67 9.39 -6.73
C TRP A 218 6.79 10.57 -6.31
N ALA A 219 5.86 11.00 -7.16
CA ALA A 219 4.89 12.05 -6.81
C ALA A 219 4.03 11.67 -5.59
N GLU A 220 3.74 10.38 -5.40
CA GLU A 220 3.09 9.88 -4.18
C GLU A 220 4.07 9.78 -3.00
N GLY A 221 5.27 9.22 -3.23
CA GLY A 221 6.24 8.87 -2.19
C GLY A 221 6.87 10.08 -1.50
N ILE A 222 7.15 11.17 -2.25
CA ILE A 222 7.77 12.39 -1.70
C ILE A 222 6.97 12.93 -0.50
N PRO A 223 5.67 13.23 -0.58
CA PRO A 223 4.92 13.78 0.54
C PRO A 223 4.33 12.71 1.46
N LYS A 224 4.36 11.42 1.14
CA LYS A 224 3.55 10.36 1.74
C LYS A 224 3.53 10.36 3.27
N VAL A 225 4.70 10.38 3.89
CA VAL A 225 4.84 10.38 5.35
C VAL A 225 4.61 11.74 5.99
N PHE A 226 4.68 12.81 5.20
CA PHE A 226 4.49 14.19 5.64
C PHE A 226 3.04 14.67 5.53
N ILE A 227 2.15 13.95 4.84
CA ILE A 227 0.74 14.34 4.68
C ILE A 227 0.06 14.53 6.04
N VAL A 228 0.25 13.59 6.98
CA VAL A 228 -0.36 13.68 8.31
C VAL A 228 0.18 14.87 9.09
N LEU A 229 1.49 15.14 9.02
CA LEU A 229 2.12 16.29 9.67
C LEU A 229 1.60 17.59 9.04
N PHE A 230 1.54 17.66 7.70
CA PHE A 230 1.03 18.85 7.01
C PHE A 230 -0.43 19.13 7.36
N VAL A 231 -1.29 18.12 7.36
CA VAL A 231 -2.71 18.25 7.67
C VAL A 231 -2.94 18.64 9.14
N MET A 232 -2.18 18.06 10.07
CA MET A 232 -2.37 18.30 11.49
C MET A 232 -1.63 19.56 11.99
N ASP A 233 -0.36 19.74 11.60
CA ASP A 233 0.49 20.78 12.18
C ASP A 233 0.45 22.09 11.38
N VAL A 234 0.30 22.01 10.04
CA VAL A 234 0.27 23.20 9.19
C VAL A 234 -1.18 23.69 8.96
N LEU A 235 -2.12 22.75 8.73
CA LEU A 235 -3.51 23.11 8.45
C LEU A 235 -4.41 23.03 9.71
N GLY A 236 -3.90 22.53 10.83
CA GLY A 236 -4.58 22.52 12.13
C GLY A 236 -5.72 21.51 12.26
N ALA A 237 -5.82 20.52 11.37
CA ALA A 237 -6.86 19.49 11.45
C ALA A 237 -6.62 18.54 12.62
N GLY A 238 -7.69 18.19 13.33
CA GLY A 238 -7.61 17.25 14.44
C GLY A 238 -7.43 15.80 13.99
N PRO A 239 -6.99 14.89 14.91
CA PRO A 239 -6.79 13.47 14.58
C PRO A 239 -8.07 12.78 14.08
N ALA A 240 -9.24 13.09 14.66
CA ALA A 240 -10.52 12.56 14.19
C ALA A 240 -10.84 13.02 12.76
N GLU A 241 -10.62 14.30 12.46
CA GLU A 241 -10.83 14.85 11.12
C GLU A 241 -9.90 14.17 10.10
N PHE A 242 -8.61 14.02 10.42
CA PHE A 242 -7.66 13.30 9.55
C PHE A 242 -8.08 11.83 9.32
N GLY A 243 -8.57 11.15 10.36
CA GLY A 243 -9.11 9.79 10.23
C GLY A 243 -10.29 9.73 9.25
N TRP A 244 -11.23 10.67 9.35
CA TRP A 244 -12.37 10.75 8.42
C TRP A 244 -11.97 11.12 7.00
N LEU A 245 -11.04 12.04 6.80
CA LEU A 245 -10.49 12.39 5.50
C LEU A 245 -9.84 11.17 4.82
N THR A 246 -9.12 10.35 5.58
CA THR A 246 -8.55 9.09 5.09
C THR A 246 -9.63 8.10 4.63
N SER A 247 -10.72 7.98 5.39
CA SER A 247 -11.86 7.17 4.99
C SER A 247 -12.53 7.69 3.72
N LEU A 248 -12.74 9.00 3.64
CA LEU A 248 -13.29 9.65 2.45
C LEU A 248 -12.45 9.36 1.20
N GLN A 249 -11.13 9.44 1.31
CA GLN A 249 -10.21 9.04 0.24
C GLN A 249 -10.49 7.62 -0.23
N MET A 250 -10.59 6.65 0.69
CA MET A 250 -10.77 5.24 0.33
C MET A 250 -12.21 4.94 -0.16
N ILE A 251 -13.22 5.61 0.38
CA ILE A 251 -14.59 5.54 -0.12
C ILE A 251 -14.64 6.02 -1.58
N THR A 252 -14.07 7.19 -1.86
CA THR A 252 -13.97 7.72 -3.23
C THR A 252 -13.25 6.75 -4.16
N ALA A 253 -12.09 6.23 -3.74
CA ALA A 253 -11.35 5.22 -4.49
C ALA A 253 -12.18 3.97 -4.80
N THR A 254 -12.96 3.51 -3.83
CA THR A 254 -13.81 2.30 -3.99
C THR A 254 -14.98 2.55 -4.93
N LEU A 255 -15.62 3.71 -4.84
CA LEU A 255 -16.75 4.08 -5.70
C LEU A 255 -16.34 4.22 -7.18
N VAL A 256 -15.15 4.74 -7.45
CA VAL A 256 -14.67 4.93 -8.84
C VAL A 256 -14.08 3.65 -9.42
N TYR A 257 -13.53 2.75 -8.60
CA TYR A 257 -12.78 1.59 -9.04
C TYR A 257 -13.60 0.66 -9.96
N ILE A 258 -14.82 0.30 -9.56
CA ILE A 258 -15.66 -0.66 -10.31
C ILE A 258 -16.19 -0.07 -11.64
N PRO A 259 -16.78 1.16 -11.66
CA PRO A 259 -17.21 1.76 -12.92
C PRO A 259 -16.08 1.91 -13.93
N VAL A 260 -14.92 2.39 -13.49
CA VAL A 260 -13.79 2.62 -14.38
C VAL A 260 -13.16 1.30 -14.85
N ALA A 261 -13.09 0.28 -14.01
CA ALA A 261 -12.65 -1.05 -14.45
C ALA A 261 -13.50 -1.55 -15.64
N ARG A 262 -14.84 -1.45 -15.54
CA ARG A 262 -15.73 -1.83 -16.64
C ARG A 262 -15.57 -0.98 -17.90
N MET A 263 -15.31 0.33 -17.73
CA MET A 263 -15.06 1.22 -18.87
C MET A 263 -13.73 0.92 -19.55
N SER A 264 -12.68 0.70 -18.77
CA SER A 264 -11.32 0.39 -19.28
C SER A 264 -11.23 -0.97 -20.00
N ASP A 265 -12.16 -1.90 -19.71
CA ASP A 265 -12.26 -3.16 -20.44
C ASP A 265 -12.84 -2.98 -21.89
N ARG A 266 -13.54 -1.88 -22.12
CA ARG A 266 -14.20 -1.57 -23.42
C ARG A 266 -13.49 -0.52 -24.24
N MET A 267 -12.66 0.31 -23.63
CA MET A 267 -11.96 1.44 -24.24
C MET A 267 -10.44 1.24 -24.22
N ASP A 268 -9.69 2.12 -24.90
CA ASP A 268 -8.24 2.18 -24.70
C ASP A 268 -7.90 2.49 -23.25
N ARG A 269 -6.91 1.79 -22.69
CA ARG A 269 -6.50 1.90 -21.29
C ARG A 269 -5.58 3.09 -21.04
N LYS A 270 -4.89 3.60 -22.06
CA LYS A 270 -3.92 4.71 -21.95
C LYS A 270 -4.53 5.96 -21.29
N PRO A 271 -5.73 6.45 -21.68
CA PRO A 271 -6.35 7.61 -21.05
C PRO A 271 -6.65 7.43 -19.55
N PHE A 272 -7.04 6.23 -19.13
CA PHE A 272 -7.34 5.96 -17.72
C PHE A 272 -6.07 5.99 -16.85
N VAL A 273 -4.95 5.47 -17.38
CA VAL A 273 -3.65 5.53 -16.70
C VAL A 273 -3.17 6.99 -16.62
N LEU A 274 -3.33 7.75 -17.71
CA LEU A 274 -2.99 9.19 -17.76
C LEU A 274 -3.81 9.98 -16.73
N LEU A 275 -5.11 9.70 -16.62
CA LEU A 275 -5.98 10.34 -15.64
C LEU A 275 -5.54 10.05 -14.20
N THR A 276 -5.12 8.82 -13.92
CA THR A 276 -4.54 8.47 -12.62
C THR A 276 -3.30 9.29 -12.32
N PHE A 277 -2.38 9.42 -13.28
CA PHE A 277 -1.15 10.21 -13.09
C PHE A 277 -1.47 11.70 -12.93
N ALA A 278 -2.48 12.22 -13.63
CA ALA A 278 -2.97 13.58 -13.41
C ALA A 278 -3.47 13.79 -11.97
N PHE A 279 -4.19 12.83 -11.40
CA PHE A 279 -4.61 12.92 -9.99
C PHE A 279 -3.45 12.76 -9.01
N PHE A 280 -2.39 12.01 -9.34
CA PHE A 280 -1.15 12.01 -8.54
C PHE A 280 -0.49 13.39 -8.52
N ALA A 281 -0.54 14.14 -9.61
CA ALA A 281 -0.06 15.52 -9.65
C ALA A 281 -1.00 16.48 -8.91
N LEU A 282 -2.30 16.43 -9.18
CA LEU A 282 -3.28 17.40 -8.67
C LEU A 282 -3.47 17.32 -7.15
N PHE A 283 -3.45 16.14 -6.56
CA PHE A 283 -3.65 15.96 -5.11
C PHE A 283 -2.69 16.80 -4.28
N PRO A 284 -1.35 16.68 -4.43
CA PRO A 284 -0.42 17.47 -3.62
C PRO A 284 -0.56 18.97 -3.87
N LEU A 285 -0.87 19.41 -5.08
CA LEU A 285 -1.09 20.82 -5.37
C LEU A 285 -2.32 21.38 -4.66
N ILE A 286 -3.44 20.63 -4.68
CA ILE A 286 -4.67 21.02 -3.99
C ILE A 286 -4.43 21.02 -2.47
N LEU A 287 -3.75 20.01 -1.94
CA LEU A 287 -3.43 19.93 -0.52
C LEU A 287 -2.53 21.10 -0.07
N ALA A 288 -1.52 21.47 -0.87
CA ALA A 288 -0.63 22.60 -0.56
C ALA A 288 -1.35 23.95 -0.49
N ARG A 289 -2.49 24.07 -1.18
CA ARG A 289 -3.33 25.27 -1.22
C ARG A 289 -4.62 25.15 -0.41
N ALA A 290 -4.84 24.01 0.23
CA ALA A 290 -6.05 23.78 1.02
C ALA A 290 -6.12 24.78 2.18
N SER A 291 -7.33 25.28 2.42
CA SER A 291 -7.67 26.08 3.59
C SER A 291 -8.99 25.60 4.17
N GLY A 292 -8.99 25.38 5.48
CA GLY A 292 -10.17 24.87 6.18
C GLY A 292 -10.62 23.48 5.72
N THR A 293 -11.68 22.98 6.34
CA THR A 293 -12.21 21.61 6.11
C THR A 293 -12.64 21.38 4.67
N ALA A 294 -13.22 22.36 3.98
CA ALA A 294 -13.66 22.19 2.58
C ALA A 294 -12.47 21.93 1.64
N GLY A 295 -11.35 22.65 1.81
CA GLY A 295 -10.13 22.41 1.04
C GLY A 295 -9.53 21.04 1.30
N LEU A 296 -9.54 20.59 2.56
CA LEU A 296 -9.10 19.24 2.94
C LEU A 296 -9.98 18.16 2.31
N VAL A 297 -11.31 18.31 2.38
CA VAL A 297 -12.26 17.38 1.72
C VAL A 297 -11.98 17.29 0.23
N ALA A 298 -11.83 18.42 -0.46
CA ALA A 298 -11.51 18.43 -1.90
C ALA A 298 -10.19 17.69 -2.20
N ALA A 299 -9.13 17.97 -1.42
CA ALA A 299 -7.84 17.28 -1.56
C ALA A 299 -7.98 15.76 -1.39
N PHE A 300 -8.65 15.30 -0.35
CA PHE A 300 -8.77 13.85 -0.07
C PHE A 300 -9.73 13.13 -1.03
N VAL A 301 -10.73 13.79 -1.58
CA VAL A 301 -11.53 13.27 -2.71
C VAL A 301 -10.61 13.06 -3.92
N VAL A 302 -9.82 14.07 -4.31
CA VAL A 302 -8.86 13.93 -5.41
C VAL A 302 -7.81 12.86 -5.12
N ALA A 303 -7.37 12.72 -3.86
CA ALA A 303 -6.52 11.61 -3.44
C ALA A 303 -7.15 10.23 -3.69
N GLY A 304 -8.46 10.09 -3.50
CA GLY A 304 -9.20 8.87 -3.82
C GLY A 304 -9.29 8.61 -5.32
N LEU A 305 -9.44 9.66 -6.14
CA LEU A 305 -9.49 9.55 -7.60
C LEU A 305 -8.19 9.03 -8.23
N ARG A 306 -7.07 9.02 -7.52
CA ARG A 306 -5.80 8.40 -7.97
C ARG A 306 -5.93 6.91 -8.28
N GLU A 307 -6.92 6.22 -7.70
CA GLU A 307 -7.19 4.81 -7.96
C GLU A 307 -7.95 4.55 -9.28
N THR A 308 -8.37 5.60 -9.99
CA THR A 308 -9.23 5.51 -11.19
C THR A 308 -8.65 4.61 -12.27
N GLY A 309 -7.40 4.79 -12.67
CA GLY A 309 -6.78 3.97 -13.73
C GLY A 309 -5.99 2.77 -13.22
N GLU A 310 -6.04 2.46 -11.93
CA GLU A 310 -5.32 1.31 -11.37
C GLU A 310 -5.71 -0.04 -11.99
N PRO A 311 -7.00 -0.33 -12.28
CA PRO A 311 -7.40 -1.53 -13.02
C PRO A 311 -6.80 -1.56 -14.43
N ALA A 312 -6.87 -0.44 -15.16
CA ALA A 312 -6.32 -0.31 -16.50
C ALA A 312 -4.81 -0.53 -16.52
N ARG A 313 -4.08 0.09 -15.58
CA ARG A 313 -2.63 -0.07 -15.44
C ARG A 313 -2.24 -1.52 -15.15
N LYS A 314 -2.92 -2.20 -14.24
CA LYS A 314 -2.66 -3.62 -13.93
C LYS A 314 -2.93 -4.51 -15.14
N ALA A 315 -4.00 -4.26 -15.89
CA ALA A 315 -4.29 -4.98 -17.11
C ALA A 315 -3.20 -4.77 -18.18
N MET A 316 -2.73 -3.51 -18.38
CA MET A 316 -1.62 -3.23 -19.29
C MET A 316 -0.33 -3.95 -18.89
N ILE A 317 0.00 -4.01 -17.59
CA ILE A 317 1.17 -4.75 -17.09
C ILE A 317 1.04 -6.24 -17.45
N LEU A 318 -0.15 -6.83 -17.32
CA LEU A 318 -0.40 -8.24 -17.65
C LEU A 318 -0.32 -8.50 -19.15
N ASP A 319 -0.89 -7.62 -19.97
CA ASP A 319 -0.91 -7.76 -21.43
C ASP A 319 0.48 -7.63 -22.05
N LEU A 320 1.30 -6.72 -21.53
CA LEU A 320 2.69 -6.51 -21.96
C LEU A 320 3.67 -7.53 -21.35
N SER A 321 3.20 -8.43 -20.48
CA SER A 321 4.01 -9.48 -19.89
C SER A 321 3.96 -10.76 -20.74
N ALA A 322 5.14 -11.35 -21.02
CA ALA A 322 5.25 -12.59 -21.80
C ALA A 322 4.40 -13.72 -21.17
N ALA A 323 3.56 -14.38 -21.98
CA ALA A 323 2.60 -15.37 -21.52
C ALA A 323 3.23 -16.52 -20.72
N HIS A 324 4.42 -16.98 -21.13
CA HIS A 324 5.17 -18.08 -20.48
C HIS A 324 5.86 -17.68 -19.18
N ALA A 325 6.04 -16.38 -18.93
CA ALA A 325 6.74 -15.85 -17.75
C ALA A 325 5.95 -14.73 -17.04
N ARG A 326 4.63 -14.67 -17.23
CA ARG A 326 3.77 -13.54 -16.83
C ARG A 326 3.92 -13.19 -15.34
N GLY A 327 3.82 -14.16 -14.45
CA GLY A 327 3.96 -13.94 -13.01
C GLY A 327 5.33 -13.37 -12.62
N ARG A 328 6.40 -13.87 -13.23
CA ARG A 328 7.79 -13.43 -12.99
C ARG A 328 8.05 -12.04 -13.56
N SER A 329 7.54 -11.74 -14.75
CA SER A 329 7.65 -10.40 -15.37
C SER A 329 6.93 -9.34 -14.52
N VAL A 330 5.74 -9.65 -14.02
CA VAL A 330 4.99 -8.80 -13.08
C VAL A 330 5.75 -8.63 -11.76
N GLY A 331 6.29 -9.71 -11.19
CA GLY A 331 7.11 -9.66 -9.97
C GLY A 331 8.34 -8.77 -10.13
N LEU A 332 9.06 -8.92 -11.26
CA LEU A 332 10.22 -8.09 -11.58
C LEU A 332 9.84 -6.61 -11.78
N TYR A 333 8.71 -6.34 -12.45
CA TYR A 333 8.19 -4.98 -12.61
C TYR A 333 7.98 -4.30 -11.25
N TYR A 334 7.29 -4.96 -10.32
CA TYR A 334 7.02 -4.39 -9.00
C TYR A 334 8.27 -4.27 -8.13
N LEU A 335 9.22 -5.22 -8.23
CA LEU A 335 10.50 -5.15 -7.53
C LEU A 335 11.33 -3.95 -7.99
N VAL A 336 11.52 -3.80 -9.32
CA VAL A 336 12.28 -2.67 -9.89
C VAL A 336 11.61 -1.34 -9.56
N ARG A 337 10.27 -1.28 -9.67
CA ARG A 337 9.52 -0.10 -9.27
C ARG A 337 9.74 0.25 -7.80
N GLY A 338 9.59 -0.70 -6.89
CA GLY A 338 9.78 -0.48 -5.46
C GLY A 338 11.20 0.00 -5.14
N LEU A 339 12.22 -0.65 -5.73
CA LEU A 339 13.62 -0.24 -5.57
C LEU A 339 13.94 1.13 -6.19
N ALA A 340 13.20 1.55 -7.22
CA ALA A 340 13.36 2.89 -7.78
C ALA A 340 12.63 3.98 -6.98
N VAL A 341 11.60 3.63 -6.22
CA VAL A 341 10.72 4.59 -5.51
C VAL A 341 11.11 4.77 -4.03
N PHE A 342 11.75 3.75 -3.38
CA PHE A 342 12.02 3.80 -1.95
C PHE A 342 12.74 5.07 -1.44
N PRO A 343 13.61 5.76 -2.24
CA PRO A 343 14.28 6.96 -1.75
C PRO A 343 13.39 8.22 -1.76
N ALA A 344 12.21 8.17 -2.38
CA ALA A 344 11.35 9.35 -2.55
C ALA A 344 11.03 10.06 -1.23
N SER A 345 10.80 9.31 -0.15
CA SER A 345 10.54 9.89 1.17
C SER A 345 11.72 10.67 1.75
N LEU A 346 12.98 10.31 1.42
CA LEU A 346 14.17 11.08 1.83
C LEU A 346 14.20 12.45 1.15
N VAL A 347 13.85 12.51 -0.13
CA VAL A 347 13.71 13.78 -0.85
C VAL A 347 12.61 14.62 -0.20
N GLY A 348 11.48 13.98 0.18
CA GLY A 348 10.42 14.64 0.93
C GLY A 348 10.91 15.23 2.26
N GLY A 349 11.73 14.47 3.01
CA GLY A 349 12.32 14.93 4.26
C GLY A 349 13.26 16.12 4.10
N TRP A 350 14.12 16.09 3.10
CA TRP A 350 14.98 17.22 2.76
C TRP A 350 14.17 18.47 2.44
N LEU A 351 13.17 18.34 1.57
CA LEU A 351 12.30 19.46 1.18
C LEU A 351 11.47 19.99 2.36
N TRP A 352 11.02 19.11 3.26
CA TRP A 352 10.28 19.49 4.46
C TRP A 352 11.11 20.37 5.40
N THR A 353 12.43 20.16 5.49
CA THR A 353 13.31 21.02 6.32
C THR A 353 13.44 22.43 5.80
N ILE A 354 13.11 22.67 4.52
CA ILE A 354 13.13 24.01 3.90
C ILE A 354 11.78 24.70 4.14
N ASP A 355 10.68 24.06 3.74
CA ASP A 355 9.30 24.50 3.97
C ASP A 355 8.35 23.28 3.86
N PRO A 356 7.36 23.15 4.75
CA PRO A 356 6.40 22.03 4.71
C PRO A 356 5.60 21.88 3.40
N ARG A 357 5.50 22.92 2.57
CA ARG A 357 4.82 22.87 1.27
C ARG A 357 5.71 22.36 0.14
N TRP A 358 7.04 22.43 0.26
CA TRP A 358 7.95 22.02 -0.80
C TRP A 358 7.82 20.55 -1.22
N PRO A 359 7.63 19.56 -0.31
CA PRO A 359 7.35 18.19 -0.70
C PRO A 359 6.12 18.05 -1.61
N LEU A 360 5.09 18.88 -1.36
CA LEU A 360 3.86 18.87 -2.14
C LEU A 360 4.05 19.49 -3.53
N TYR A 361 4.79 20.60 -3.64
CA TYR A 361 5.09 21.21 -4.94
C TYR A 361 6.03 20.34 -5.79
N ALA A 362 7.03 19.71 -5.16
CA ALA A 362 7.91 18.76 -5.84
C ALA A 362 7.11 17.54 -6.36
N ALA A 363 6.19 17.02 -5.54
CA ALA A 363 5.30 15.94 -5.93
C ALA A 363 4.42 16.34 -7.13
N PHE A 364 3.87 17.55 -7.14
CA PHE A 364 3.14 18.08 -8.30
C PHE A 364 4.00 18.09 -9.56
N ALA A 365 5.21 18.66 -9.50
CA ALA A 365 6.11 18.75 -10.64
C ALA A 365 6.49 17.36 -11.20
N VAL A 366 6.83 16.42 -10.32
CA VAL A 366 7.14 15.03 -10.72
C VAL A 366 5.91 14.32 -11.28
N GLY A 367 4.73 14.56 -10.72
CA GLY A 367 3.46 14.03 -11.23
C GLY A 367 3.12 14.55 -12.64
N VAL A 368 3.38 15.83 -12.91
CA VAL A 368 3.25 16.40 -14.27
C VAL A 368 4.25 15.74 -15.21
N ALA A 369 5.50 15.52 -14.80
CA ALA A 369 6.48 14.79 -15.59
C ALA A 369 6.02 13.36 -15.92
N ALA A 370 5.41 12.66 -14.95
CA ALA A 370 4.82 11.33 -15.17
C ALA A 370 3.72 11.37 -16.25
N CYS A 371 2.84 12.38 -16.20
CA CYS A 371 1.80 12.58 -17.21
C CYS A 371 2.41 12.79 -18.61
N VAL A 372 3.40 13.68 -18.74
CA VAL A 372 4.06 13.97 -20.02
C VAL A 372 4.74 12.72 -20.56
N VAL A 373 5.52 12.01 -19.75
CA VAL A 373 6.21 10.79 -20.16
C VAL A 373 5.21 9.71 -20.61
N HIS A 374 4.11 9.53 -19.89
CA HIS A 374 3.09 8.56 -20.28
C HIS A 374 2.31 8.98 -21.54
N ALA A 375 1.99 10.26 -21.68
CA ALA A 375 1.31 10.77 -22.86
C ALA A 375 2.14 10.57 -24.13
N VAL A 376 3.44 10.88 -24.08
CA VAL A 376 4.36 10.83 -25.23
C VAL A 376 4.83 9.41 -25.51
N ALA A 377 5.31 8.69 -24.50
CA ALA A 377 6.00 7.40 -24.65
C ALA A 377 5.20 6.19 -24.13
N GLY A 378 4.08 6.42 -23.46
CA GLY A 378 3.27 5.34 -22.88
C GLY A 378 2.69 4.42 -23.96
N PRO A 379 2.66 3.09 -23.70
CA PRO A 379 2.09 2.14 -24.64
C PRO A 379 0.59 2.40 -24.83
N SER A 380 0.12 2.34 -26.07
CA SER A 380 -1.30 2.21 -26.40
C SER A 380 -1.69 0.74 -26.33
N SER A 381 -2.90 0.44 -25.87
CA SER A 381 -3.45 -0.91 -25.98
C SER A 381 -3.93 -1.10 -27.42
N GLU A 382 -3.02 -1.34 -28.37
CA GLU A 382 -3.43 -1.91 -29.65
C GLU A 382 -4.05 -3.28 -29.38
N ARG A 383 -5.37 -3.35 -29.43
CA ARG A 383 -6.04 -4.66 -29.53
C ARG A 383 -5.62 -5.26 -30.86
N SER A 384 -4.87 -6.37 -30.84
CA SER A 384 -4.86 -7.28 -31.98
C SER A 384 -6.32 -7.59 -32.27
N PRO A 385 -6.81 -7.35 -33.49
CA PRO A 385 -8.17 -7.75 -33.84
C PRO A 385 -8.29 -9.26 -33.59
N ALA A 386 -9.33 -9.64 -32.83
CA ALA A 386 -9.66 -11.03 -32.51
C ALA A 386 -10.16 -11.77 -33.75
#